data_780853248ce14b43fe2b212275f972de
#
_entry.id   780853248ce14b43fe2b212275f972de
#
_cell.length_a   1.000
_cell.length_b   1.000
_cell.length_c   1.000
_cell.angle_alpha   90.00
_cell.angle_beta   90.00
_cell.angle_gamma   90.00
#
_symmetry.space_group_name_H-M   'P 1'
#
loop_
_entity.id
_entity.type
_entity.pdbx_description
1 polymer ?
#
loop_
_entity_poly.entity_id
_entity_poly.type
_entity_poly.pdbx_seq_one_letter_code
_entity_poly.pdbx_strand_id
1 'polypeptide(L)'
;AASDVYKRQPIAAHWYAKKTGNRVYEDTNLYQHADHPYALANFDRRFERASDGEPGILECKSCTYHKASEWDDGAIPLYYELQLRFYLAVADVNIGSFSAIWGNNPDNDLAIPDITRDKAKEDMIFERLDEWIWSLEHDKPPTMSGVAPQLALESLARIYGESQSGLPTIEFSAKQENALRRIALLQGKITECNREIKTYEKEIEAHSVRIAEIMKEHEHGVLTTTSDKLLIDYVTKSTTRPDSKVLKAKYPTILPDVMKTTQSRKVKVSVQPL
;
A
#
# COMPACT_ATOMS: atom_id res chain seq x y z
N ALA A 1 15.12 4.70 6.07
CA ALA A 1 14.56 3.87 4.97
C ALA A 1 15.04 4.36 3.59
N ALA A 2 14.84 5.63 3.19
CA ALA A 2 15.27 6.13 1.87
C ALA A 2 16.79 6.06 1.66
N SER A 3 17.58 6.33 2.69
CA SER A 3 19.05 6.25 2.65
C SER A 3 19.58 4.83 2.38
N ASP A 4 18.88 3.80 2.83
CA ASP A 4 19.34 2.41 2.68
C ASP A 4 19.06 1.85 1.27
N VAL A 5 17.96 2.27 0.65
CA VAL A 5 17.63 1.93 -0.74
C VAL A 5 18.71 2.52 -1.67
N TYR A 6 19.05 3.79 -1.49
CA TYR A 6 20.07 4.46 -2.29
C TYR A 6 21.46 3.79 -2.18
N LYS A 7 21.85 3.35 -0.98
CA LYS A 7 23.12 2.64 -0.74
C LYS A 7 23.21 1.27 -1.42
N ARG A 8 22.08 0.63 -1.72
CA ARG A 8 22.03 -0.68 -2.37
C ARG A 8 22.02 -0.63 -3.89
N GLN A 9 21.72 0.50 -4.48
CA GLN A 9 21.70 0.65 -5.96
C GLN A 9 23.04 0.26 -6.63
N PRO A 10 24.23 0.66 -6.12
CA PRO A 10 25.49 0.23 -6.73
C PRO A 10 25.69 -1.29 -6.71
N ILE A 11 25.20 -1.96 -5.67
CA ILE A 11 25.26 -3.42 -5.55
C ILE A 11 24.38 -4.08 -6.60
N ALA A 12 23.14 -3.62 -6.74
CA ALA A 12 22.20 -4.12 -7.73
C ALA A 12 22.74 -3.93 -9.16
N ALA A 13 23.28 -2.75 -9.45
CA ALA A 13 23.90 -2.46 -10.74
C ALA A 13 25.13 -3.35 -11.03
N HIS A 14 25.96 -3.60 -10.01
CA HIS A 14 27.11 -4.49 -10.15
C HIS A 14 26.68 -5.95 -10.42
N TRP A 15 25.68 -6.44 -9.71
CA TRP A 15 25.17 -7.80 -9.92
C TRP A 15 24.54 -7.95 -11.31
N TYR A 16 23.79 -6.95 -11.76
CA TYR A 16 23.26 -6.91 -13.11
C TYR A 16 24.39 -7.00 -14.16
N ALA A 17 25.39 -6.13 -14.08
CA ALA A 17 26.51 -6.11 -15.03
C ALA A 17 27.24 -7.48 -15.06
N LYS A 18 27.48 -8.08 -13.88
CA LYS A 18 28.15 -9.38 -13.77
C LYS A 18 27.34 -10.53 -14.39
N LYS A 19 26.00 -10.50 -14.23
CA LYS A 19 25.12 -11.58 -14.73
C LYS A 19 24.83 -11.47 -16.22
N THR A 20 24.72 -10.24 -16.74
CA THR A 20 24.31 -10.01 -18.14
C THR A 20 25.51 -9.77 -19.07
N GLY A 21 26.65 -9.36 -18.53
CA GLY A 21 27.78 -8.86 -19.32
C GLY A 21 27.58 -7.47 -19.90
N ASN A 22 26.45 -6.82 -19.65
CA ASN A 22 26.16 -5.47 -20.12
C ASN A 22 27.07 -4.44 -19.47
N ARG A 23 27.49 -3.44 -20.20
CA ARG A 23 28.23 -2.29 -19.67
C ARG A 23 27.26 -1.35 -18.96
N VAL A 24 27.40 -1.21 -17.66
CA VAL A 24 26.55 -0.32 -16.83
C VAL A 24 27.31 0.94 -16.44
N TYR A 25 26.64 2.09 -16.51
CA TYR A 25 27.23 3.39 -16.15
C TYR A 25 26.19 4.33 -15.52
N GLU A 26 26.68 5.32 -14.79
CA GLU A 26 25.86 6.38 -14.20
C GLU A 26 25.45 7.40 -15.27
N ASP A 27 24.21 7.87 -15.15
CA ASP A 27 23.69 8.97 -15.95
C ASP A 27 22.96 9.93 -15.01
N THR A 28 23.51 11.10 -14.81
CA THR A 28 22.99 12.13 -13.90
C THR A 28 22.14 13.18 -14.60
N ASN A 29 21.87 12.99 -15.91
CA ASN A 29 21.06 13.91 -16.67
C ASN A 29 19.59 13.83 -16.27
N LEU A 30 18.91 14.95 -16.39
CA LEU A 30 17.45 15.05 -16.37
C LEU A 30 16.96 15.08 -17.81
N TYR A 31 16.09 14.14 -18.15
CA TYR A 31 15.47 14.01 -19.47
C TYR A 31 14.07 14.61 -19.46
N GLN A 32 13.65 15.18 -20.57
CA GLN A 32 12.33 15.74 -20.78
C GLN A 32 11.73 15.14 -22.05
N HIS A 33 10.47 14.70 -21.97
CA HIS A 33 9.76 14.18 -23.13
C HIS A 33 9.55 15.28 -24.19
N ALA A 34 9.70 14.94 -25.46
CA ALA A 34 9.61 15.92 -26.55
C ALA A 34 8.22 16.55 -26.65
N ASP A 35 7.16 15.76 -26.54
CA ASP A 35 5.78 16.21 -26.76
C ASP A 35 5.04 16.52 -25.44
N HIS A 36 5.57 16.06 -24.29
CA HIS A 36 4.97 16.25 -22.97
C HIS A 36 5.96 16.94 -22.02
N PRO A 37 6.11 18.28 -22.06
CA PRO A 37 7.15 19.00 -21.32
C PRO A 37 7.10 18.85 -19.79
N TYR A 38 5.97 18.46 -19.24
CA TYR A 38 5.82 18.14 -17.82
C TYR A 38 6.45 16.79 -17.43
N ALA A 39 6.69 15.92 -18.40
CA ALA A 39 7.23 14.59 -18.17
C ALA A 39 8.76 14.64 -18.12
N LEU A 40 9.27 14.54 -16.91
CA LEU A 40 10.71 14.56 -16.61
C LEU A 40 11.13 13.24 -16.00
N ALA A 41 12.33 12.78 -16.33
CA ALA A 41 12.90 11.55 -15.78
C ALA A 41 14.40 11.65 -15.55
N ASN A 42 14.87 11.01 -14.49
CA ASN A 42 16.26 10.62 -14.27
C ASN A 42 16.28 9.13 -13.91
N PHE A 43 17.38 8.47 -14.19
CA PHE A 43 17.48 7.01 -14.09
C PHE A 43 18.50 6.59 -13.04
N ASP A 44 18.29 5.41 -12.46
CA ASP A 44 19.29 4.86 -11.54
C ASP A 44 20.61 4.58 -12.27
N ARG A 45 20.54 3.96 -13.46
CA ARG A 45 21.69 3.66 -14.32
C ARG A 45 21.26 3.56 -15.80
N ARG A 46 22.28 3.65 -16.67
CA ARG A 46 22.16 3.28 -18.08
C ARG A 46 23.00 2.03 -18.32
N PHE A 47 22.67 1.30 -19.39
CA PHE A 47 23.52 0.21 -19.85
C PHE A 47 23.65 0.19 -21.37
N GLU A 48 24.70 -0.45 -21.86
CA GLU A 48 24.85 -0.86 -23.25
C GLU A 48 24.77 -2.39 -23.29
N ARG A 49 23.85 -2.93 -24.09
CA ARG A 49 23.64 -4.38 -24.21
C ARG A 49 24.87 -5.02 -24.85
N ALA A 50 25.41 -6.06 -24.22
CA ALA A 50 26.66 -6.68 -24.65
C ALA A 50 26.61 -7.32 -26.04
N SER A 51 25.42 -7.76 -26.51
CA SER A 51 25.26 -8.45 -27.79
C SER A 51 25.34 -7.52 -29.03
N ASP A 52 24.91 -6.28 -28.91
CA ASP A 52 24.72 -5.37 -30.04
C ASP A 52 25.00 -3.89 -29.75
N GLY A 53 25.29 -3.55 -28.49
CA GLY A 53 25.57 -2.17 -28.06
C GLY A 53 24.33 -1.31 -27.92
N GLU A 54 23.11 -1.86 -27.99
CA GLU A 54 21.89 -1.08 -27.86
C GLU A 54 21.80 -0.44 -26.46
N PRO A 55 21.55 0.90 -26.38
CA PRO A 55 21.46 1.59 -25.10
C PRO A 55 20.15 1.26 -24.38
N GLY A 56 20.22 1.06 -23.07
CA GLY A 56 19.08 0.77 -22.22
C GLY A 56 19.07 1.54 -20.93
N ILE A 57 17.92 1.48 -20.21
CA ILE A 57 17.72 2.03 -18.88
C ILE A 57 17.70 0.90 -17.88
N LEU A 58 18.50 0.99 -16.81
CA LEU A 58 18.51 0.04 -15.70
C LEU A 58 17.92 0.69 -14.46
N GLU A 59 16.86 0.09 -13.96
CA GLU A 59 16.21 0.47 -12.72
C GLU A 59 16.58 -0.51 -11.59
N CYS A 60 17.16 0.00 -10.51
CA CYS A 60 17.64 -0.79 -9.38
C CYS A 60 16.58 -0.84 -8.27
N LYS A 61 16.15 -2.03 -7.88
CA LYS A 61 15.16 -2.21 -6.82
C LYS A 61 15.72 -3.03 -5.66
N SER A 62 15.40 -2.60 -4.44
CA SER A 62 15.69 -3.37 -3.24
C SER A 62 14.38 -3.76 -2.56
N CYS A 63 14.11 -5.05 -2.49
CA CYS A 63 12.89 -5.62 -1.96
C CYS A 63 13.17 -6.35 -0.64
N THR A 64 12.12 -6.76 0.05
CA THR A 64 12.19 -7.72 1.15
C THR A 64 11.96 -9.14 0.62
N TYR A 65 12.40 -10.16 1.37
CA TYR A 65 12.14 -11.56 1.01
C TYR A 65 10.66 -11.89 0.79
N HIS A 66 9.75 -11.24 1.53
CA HIS A 66 8.30 -11.43 1.37
C HIS A 66 7.76 -10.94 0.02
N LYS A 67 8.52 -10.10 -0.68
CA LYS A 67 8.18 -9.58 -2.00
C LYS A 67 8.99 -10.20 -3.12
N ALA A 68 9.85 -11.17 -2.83
CA ALA A 68 10.64 -11.85 -3.84
C ALA A 68 9.77 -12.53 -4.89
N SER A 69 8.66 -13.15 -4.48
CA SER A 69 7.72 -13.82 -5.39
C SER A 69 7.01 -12.89 -6.38
N GLU A 70 7.01 -11.58 -6.15
CA GLU A 70 6.48 -10.62 -7.12
C GLU A 70 7.34 -10.54 -8.40
N TRP A 71 8.56 -11.12 -8.37
CA TRP A 71 9.55 -11.12 -9.45
C TRP A 71 9.80 -12.52 -10.04
N ASP A 72 9.07 -13.54 -9.60
CA ASP A 72 9.23 -14.91 -10.08
C ASP A 72 8.89 -15.01 -11.58
N ASP A 73 9.57 -15.91 -12.29
CA ASP A 73 9.35 -16.20 -13.71
C ASP A 73 9.43 -14.96 -14.63
N GLY A 74 10.21 -13.96 -14.25
CA GLY A 74 10.35 -12.72 -15.02
C GLY A 74 9.18 -11.75 -14.86
N ALA A 75 8.30 -11.97 -13.87
CA ALA A 75 7.24 -11.02 -13.54
C ALA A 75 7.80 -9.68 -13.09
N ILE A 76 7.07 -8.61 -13.37
CA ILE A 76 7.38 -7.26 -12.94
C ILE A 76 6.14 -6.70 -12.25
N PRO A 77 6.25 -6.21 -10.99
CA PRO A 77 5.15 -5.53 -10.35
C PRO A 77 4.67 -4.34 -11.20
N LEU A 78 3.36 -4.23 -11.44
CA LEU A 78 2.76 -3.28 -12.39
C LEU A 78 3.22 -1.84 -12.16
N TYR A 79 3.34 -1.40 -10.91
CA TYR A 79 3.77 -0.03 -10.59
C TYR A 79 5.23 0.25 -10.97
N TYR A 80 6.11 -0.77 -10.98
CA TYR A 80 7.47 -0.64 -11.49
C TYR A 80 7.50 -0.72 -13.01
N GLU A 81 6.70 -1.60 -13.62
CA GLU A 81 6.56 -1.66 -15.07
C GLU A 81 6.14 -0.30 -15.64
N LEU A 82 5.13 0.34 -15.05
CA LEU A 82 4.68 1.67 -15.46
C LEU A 82 5.80 2.72 -15.33
N GLN A 83 6.58 2.68 -14.25
CA GLN A 83 7.71 3.60 -14.06
C GLN A 83 8.74 3.45 -15.17
N LEU A 84 9.18 2.21 -15.47
CA LEU A 84 10.22 2.00 -16.46
C LEU A 84 9.71 2.30 -17.88
N ARG A 85 8.44 1.99 -18.21
CA ARG A 85 7.83 2.37 -19.50
C ARG A 85 7.77 3.88 -19.67
N PHE A 86 7.41 4.62 -18.63
CA PHE A 86 7.45 6.07 -18.64
C PHE A 86 8.88 6.59 -18.90
N TYR A 87 9.89 5.99 -18.27
CA TYR A 87 11.29 6.37 -18.49
C TYR A 87 11.76 6.10 -19.93
N LEU A 88 11.39 4.94 -20.48
CA LEU A 88 11.70 4.60 -21.88
C LEU A 88 11.12 5.62 -22.84
N ALA A 89 9.88 6.03 -22.62
CA ALA A 89 9.22 7.03 -23.44
C ALA A 89 9.87 8.41 -23.31
N VAL A 90 10.17 8.87 -22.10
CA VAL A 90 10.79 10.18 -21.85
C VAL A 90 12.19 10.28 -22.46
N ALA A 91 12.97 9.21 -22.41
CA ALA A 91 14.34 9.19 -22.90
C ALA A 91 14.47 8.75 -24.36
N ASP A 92 13.37 8.36 -25.00
CA ASP A 92 13.34 7.78 -26.35
C ASP A 92 14.29 6.58 -26.50
N VAL A 93 14.19 5.62 -25.57
CA VAL A 93 15.04 4.42 -25.48
C VAL A 93 14.19 3.15 -25.60
N ASN A 94 14.65 2.16 -26.38
CA ASN A 94 13.83 1.00 -26.72
C ASN A 94 13.80 -0.11 -25.66
N ILE A 95 14.83 -0.22 -24.82
CA ILE A 95 14.96 -1.32 -23.87
C ILE A 95 15.19 -0.82 -22.45
N GLY A 96 14.60 -1.52 -21.50
CA GLY A 96 14.81 -1.30 -20.10
C GLY A 96 14.94 -2.62 -19.35
N SER A 97 15.64 -2.60 -18.25
CA SER A 97 15.85 -3.77 -17.39
C SER A 97 15.71 -3.38 -15.94
N PHE A 98 15.34 -4.34 -15.12
CA PHE A 98 15.43 -4.22 -13.68
C PHE A 98 16.61 -5.01 -13.12
N SER A 99 17.15 -4.51 -12.02
CA SER A 99 17.95 -5.28 -11.12
C SER A 99 17.28 -5.26 -9.74
N ALA A 100 16.43 -6.24 -9.47
CA ALA A 100 15.70 -6.36 -8.22
C ALA A 100 16.42 -7.33 -7.29
N ILE A 101 16.82 -6.84 -6.11
CA ILE A 101 17.56 -7.62 -5.11
C ILE A 101 16.79 -7.68 -3.79
N TRP A 102 16.80 -8.83 -3.10
CA TRP A 102 16.11 -9.02 -1.81
C TRP A 102 16.96 -9.64 -0.71
N GLY A 103 18.18 -10.07 -1.03
CA GLY A 103 19.16 -10.63 -0.08
C GLY A 103 20.59 -10.26 -0.40
N ASN A 104 21.51 -11.17 -0.11
CA ASN A 104 22.94 -10.97 -0.26
C ASN A 104 23.60 -11.98 -1.21
N ASN A 105 22.83 -12.89 -1.80
CA ASN A 105 23.33 -13.90 -2.73
C ASN A 105 22.86 -13.59 -4.15
N PRO A 106 23.75 -13.14 -5.07
CA PRO A 106 23.38 -12.80 -6.44
C PRO A 106 22.86 -13.97 -7.28
N ASP A 107 23.05 -15.19 -6.83
CA ASP A 107 22.57 -16.37 -7.55
C ASP A 107 21.10 -16.70 -7.24
N ASN A 108 20.62 -16.34 -6.04
CA ASN A 108 19.28 -16.68 -5.56
C ASN A 108 18.43 -15.45 -5.19
N ASP A 109 19.05 -14.28 -4.98
CA ASP A 109 18.39 -13.09 -4.42
C ASP A 109 18.31 -11.95 -5.44
N LEU A 110 18.26 -12.26 -6.72
CA LEU A 110 18.31 -11.32 -7.84
C LEU A 110 17.32 -11.73 -8.94
N ALA A 111 16.49 -10.79 -9.38
CA ALA A 111 15.72 -10.88 -10.61
C ALA A 111 16.15 -9.80 -11.61
N ILE A 112 16.21 -10.17 -12.89
CA ILE A 112 16.63 -9.31 -14.00
C ILE A 112 15.60 -9.41 -15.13
N PRO A 113 14.34 -8.95 -14.93
CA PRO A 113 13.39 -8.90 -16.03
C PRO A 113 13.65 -7.69 -16.93
N ASP A 114 13.53 -7.93 -18.25
CA ASP A 114 13.65 -6.92 -19.28
C ASP A 114 12.29 -6.51 -19.81
N ILE A 115 12.19 -5.27 -20.26
CA ILE A 115 11.04 -4.80 -21.03
C ILE A 115 11.51 -4.08 -22.30
N THR A 116 10.74 -4.24 -23.36
CA THR A 116 10.88 -3.45 -24.56
C THR A 116 9.82 -2.35 -24.62
N ARG A 117 10.12 -1.29 -25.34
CA ARG A 117 9.18 -0.21 -25.56
C ARG A 117 7.88 -0.70 -26.19
N ASP A 118 6.76 -0.19 -25.74
CA ASP A 118 5.42 -0.52 -26.22
C ASP A 118 4.63 0.78 -26.37
N LYS A 119 4.52 1.24 -27.60
CA LYS A 119 3.89 2.53 -27.92
C LYS A 119 2.44 2.60 -27.43
N ALA A 120 1.68 1.52 -27.53
CA ALA A 120 0.28 1.51 -27.10
C ALA A 120 0.17 1.70 -25.57
N LYS A 121 1.07 1.08 -24.80
CA LYS A 121 1.11 1.27 -23.34
C LYS A 121 1.61 2.67 -22.96
N GLU A 122 2.55 3.22 -23.70
CA GLU A 122 3.00 4.60 -23.52
C GLU A 122 1.88 5.60 -23.77
N ASP A 123 1.14 5.45 -24.85
CA ASP A 123 0.00 6.32 -25.17
C ASP A 123 -1.05 6.30 -24.06
N MET A 124 -1.36 5.11 -23.50
CA MET A 124 -2.24 5.00 -22.35
C MET A 124 -1.73 5.73 -21.10
N ILE A 125 -0.40 5.68 -20.85
CA ILE A 125 0.22 6.38 -19.71
C ILE A 125 0.08 7.89 -19.91
N PHE A 126 0.44 8.39 -21.09
CA PHE A 126 0.41 9.84 -21.37
C PHE A 126 -1.03 10.38 -21.46
N GLU A 127 -1.97 9.64 -22.02
CA GLU A 127 -3.40 10.02 -22.00
C GLU A 127 -3.88 10.27 -20.55
N ARG A 128 -3.53 9.39 -19.61
CA ARG A 128 -3.87 9.56 -18.19
C ARG A 128 -3.15 10.72 -17.53
N LEU A 129 -1.89 10.94 -17.87
CA LEU A 129 -1.13 12.06 -17.32
C LEU A 129 -1.63 13.39 -17.87
N ASP A 130 -1.97 13.47 -19.17
CA ASP A 130 -2.52 14.67 -19.81
C ASP A 130 -3.89 15.03 -19.19
N GLU A 131 -4.78 14.05 -18.99
CA GLU A 131 -6.04 14.27 -18.27
C GLU A 131 -5.79 14.85 -16.87
N TRP A 132 -4.78 14.33 -16.16
CA TRP A 132 -4.45 14.78 -14.81
C TRP A 132 -3.86 16.18 -14.80
N ILE A 133 -2.91 16.48 -15.69
CA ILE A 133 -2.34 17.82 -15.85
C ILE A 133 -3.41 18.83 -16.22
N TRP A 134 -4.27 18.49 -17.19
CA TRP A 134 -5.40 19.32 -17.55
C TRP A 134 -6.32 19.63 -16.36
N SER A 135 -6.57 18.62 -15.53
CA SER A 135 -7.41 18.78 -14.32
C SER A 135 -6.80 19.76 -13.31
N LEU A 136 -5.46 19.76 -13.18
CA LEU A 136 -4.75 20.70 -12.32
C LEU A 136 -4.81 22.14 -12.88
N GLU A 137 -4.58 22.31 -14.17
CA GLU A 137 -4.58 23.62 -14.84
C GLU A 137 -5.97 24.29 -14.81
N HIS A 138 -7.04 23.48 -14.80
CA HIS A 138 -8.43 23.97 -14.81
C HIS A 138 -9.11 23.92 -13.45
N ASP A 139 -8.38 23.61 -12.37
CA ASP A 139 -8.91 23.45 -11.01
C ASP A 139 -10.13 22.49 -10.95
N LYS A 140 -10.07 21.44 -11.76
CA LYS A 140 -11.10 20.40 -11.85
C LYS A 140 -10.54 19.08 -11.35
N PRO A 141 -10.74 18.72 -10.06
CA PRO A 141 -10.20 17.48 -9.54
C PRO A 141 -10.72 16.28 -10.34
N PRO A 142 -9.87 15.27 -10.63
CA PRO A 142 -10.27 14.08 -11.34
C PRO A 142 -11.38 13.34 -10.60
N THR A 143 -12.20 12.59 -11.33
CA THR A 143 -13.23 11.76 -10.72
C THR A 143 -12.58 10.66 -9.88
N MET A 144 -13.21 10.29 -8.76
CA MET A 144 -12.75 9.17 -7.92
C MET A 144 -13.15 7.80 -8.49
N SER A 145 -13.64 7.76 -9.74
CA SER A 145 -13.99 6.52 -10.43
C SER A 145 -12.75 5.66 -10.70
N GLY A 146 -12.80 4.38 -10.33
CA GLY A 146 -11.66 3.46 -10.48
C GLY A 146 -10.60 3.53 -9.39
N VAL A 147 -10.68 4.50 -8.46
CA VAL A 147 -9.81 4.56 -7.29
C VAL A 147 -10.30 3.57 -6.23
N ALA A 148 -9.37 2.90 -5.55
CA ALA A 148 -9.73 2.04 -4.41
C ALA A 148 -10.57 2.85 -3.39
N PRO A 149 -11.74 2.35 -2.93
CA PRO A 149 -12.69 3.14 -2.13
C PRO A 149 -12.07 3.78 -0.89
N GLN A 150 -11.16 3.10 -0.22
CA GLN A 150 -10.48 3.64 0.96
C GLN A 150 -9.63 4.87 0.59
N LEU A 151 -8.82 4.78 -0.46
CA LEU A 151 -7.97 5.89 -0.92
C LEU A 151 -8.80 7.07 -1.41
N ALA A 152 -9.93 6.79 -2.10
CA ALA A 152 -10.86 7.83 -2.52
C ALA A 152 -11.45 8.59 -1.33
N LEU A 153 -11.91 7.88 -0.29
CA LEU A 153 -12.45 8.49 0.93
C LEU A 153 -11.39 9.29 1.69
N GLU A 154 -10.16 8.80 1.78
CA GLU A 154 -9.05 9.52 2.41
C GLU A 154 -8.72 10.82 1.63
N SER A 155 -8.71 10.76 0.30
CA SER A 155 -8.47 11.92 -0.56
C SER A 155 -9.58 12.96 -0.41
N LEU A 156 -10.85 12.55 -0.41
CA LEU A 156 -11.99 13.44 -0.19
C LEU A 156 -11.94 14.09 1.20
N ALA A 157 -11.52 13.35 2.23
CA ALA A 157 -11.35 13.91 3.56
C ALA A 157 -10.24 14.97 3.63
N ARG A 158 -9.18 14.83 2.83
CA ARG A 158 -8.12 15.86 2.72
C ARG A 158 -8.58 17.08 1.93
N ILE A 159 -9.31 16.89 0.83
CA ILE A 159 -9.82 17.97 -0.03
C ILE A 159 -10.82 18.85 0.74
N TYR A 160 -11.78 18.23 1.40
CA TYR A 160 -12.88 18.94 2.05
C TYR A 160 -12.65 19.26 3.53
N GLY A 161 -11.57 18.73 4.12
CA GLY A 161 -11.21 18.98 5.52
C GLY A 161 -12.27 18.55 6.52
N GLU A 162 -12.39 19.30 7.62
CA GLU A 162 -13.36 19.03 8.68
C GLU A 162 -14.80 19.38 8.25
N SER A 163 -15.76 18.61 8.78
CA SER A 163 -17.18 18.96 8.59
C SER A 163 -17.51 20.24 9.35
N GLN A 164 -18.25 21.13 8.70
CA GLN A 164 -18.69 22.39 9.31
C GLN A 164 -20.12 22.23 9.85
N SER A 165 -20.31 22.54 11.13
CA SER A 165 -21.65 22.61 11.74
C SER A 165 -22.38 23.86 11.24
N GLY A 166 -23.67 23.72 10.97
CA GLY A 166 -24.52 24.85 10.55
C GLY A 166 -24.66 25.04 9.04
N LEU A 167 -23.99 24.23 8.22
CA LEU A 167 -24.30 24.20 6.79
C LEU A 167 -25.70 23.56 6.53
N PRO A 168 -26.41 24.02 5.49
CA PRO A 168 -27.70 23.43 5.10
C PRO A 168 -27.59 21.93 4.81
N THR A 169 -28.65 21.20 5.11
CA THR A 169 -28.75 19.79 4.73
C THR A 169 -28.75 19.64 3.21
N ILE A 170 -27.95 18.73 2.70
CA ILE A 170 -27.91 18.40 1.27
C ILE A 170 -29.00 17.38 0.96
N GLU A 171 -29.85 17.70 0.00
CA GLU A 171 -30.83 16.77 -0.55
C GLU A 171 -30.21 15.94 -1.69
N PHE A 172 -30.32 14.64 -1.59
CA PHE A 172 -29.86 13.71 -2.62
C PHE A 172 -31.00 13.44 -3.63
N SER A 173 -30.63 13.27 -4.88
CA SER A 173 -31.57 12.87 -5.93
C SER A 173 -31.84 11.35 -5.91
N ALA A 174 -32.89 10.91 -6.63
CA ALA A 174 -33.21 9.49 -6.78
C ALA A 174 -32.03 8.65 -7.35
N LYS A 175 -31.05 9.27 -8.01
CA LYS A 175 -29.87 8.57 -8.54
C LYS A 175 -29.02 7.94 -7.44
N GLN A 176 -29.01 8.48 -6.24
CA GLN A 176 -28.26 7.97 -5.11
C GLN A 176 -29.02 6.99 -4.23
N GLU A 177 -30.32 6.79 -4.47
CA GLU A 177 -31.20 5.95 -3.62
C GLU A 177 -30.66 4.54 -3.45
N ASN A 178 -30.29 3.87 -4.52
CA ASN A 178 -29.80 2.49 -4.48
C ASN A 178 -28.52 2.36 -3.64
N ALA A 179 -27.60 3.31 -3.78
CA ALA A 179 -26.35 3.32 -2.99
C ALA A 179 -26.64 3.54 -1.49
N LEU A 180 -27.52 4.50 -1.16
CA LEU A 180 -27.87 4.80 0.23
C LEU A 180 -28.61 3.62 0.89
N ARG A 181 -29.57 3.00 0.20
CA ARG A 181 -30.27 1.80 0.70
C ARG A 181 -29.32 0.64 0.89
N ARG A 182 -28.36 0.45 -0.03
CA ARG A 182 -27.35 -0.61 0.10
C ARG A 182 -26.42 -0.39 1.30
N ILE A 183 -25.98 0.84 1.53
CA ILE A 183 -25.19 1.21 2.70
C ILE A 183 -25.96 0.92 3.99
N ALA A 184 -27.21 1.37 4.08
CA ALA A 184 -28.07 1.13 5.25
C ALA A 184 -28.25 -0.37 5.54
N LEU A 185 -28.53 -1.17 4.50
CA LEU A 185 -28.65 -2.63 4.62
C LEU A 185 -27.38 -3.28 5.16
N LEU A 186 -26.21 -2.90 4.61
CA LEU A 186 -24.94 -3.48 5.02
C LEU A 186 -24.56 -3.06 6.45
N GLN A 187 -24.83 -1.83 6.85
CA GLN A 187 -24.64 -1.36 8.22
C GLN A 187 -25.53 -2.11 9.21
N GLY A 188 -26.77 -2.41 8.82
CA GLY A 188 -27.67 -3.26 9.60
C GLY A 188 -27.12 -4.67 9.81
N LYS A 189 -26.66 -5.32 8.75
CA LYS A 189 -26.03 -6.65 8.84
C LYS A 189 -24.77 -6.66 9.72
N ILE A 190 -23.91 -5.65 9.61
CA ILE A 190 -22.74 -5.53 10.48
C ILE A 190 -23.16 -5.41 11.95
N THR A 191 -24.21 -4.65 12.24
CA THR A 191 -24.73 -4.51 13.60
C THR A 191 -25.26 -5.84 14.15
N GLU A 192 -25.95 -6.63 13.33
CA GLU A 192 -26.44 -7.96 13.69
C GLU A 192 -25.28 -8.93 13.96
N CYS A 193 -24.32 -9.04 13.04
CA CYS A 193 -23.11 -9.86 13.23
C CYS A 193 -22.35 -9.48 14.52
N ASN A 194 -22.21 -8.18 14.80
CA ASN A 194 -21.56 -7.74 16.05
C ASN A 194 -22.34 -8.12 17.32
N ARG A 195 -23.65 -8.24 17.22
CA ARG A 195 -24.46 -8.73 18.33
C ARG A 195 -24.26 -10.23 18.58
N GLU A 196 -24.20 -11.01 17.50
CA GLU A 196 -23.89 -12.45 17.56
C GLU A 196 -22.49 -12.69 18.12
N ILE A 197 -21.49 -11.97 17.63
CA ILE A 197 -20.10 -12.04 18.14
C ILE A 197 -20.09 -11.82 19.66
N LYS A 198 -20.75 -10.77 20.16
CA LYS A 198 -20.82 -10.51 21.60
C LYS A 198 -21.50 -11.62 22.39
N THR A 199 -22.46 -12.33 21.77
CA THR A 199 -23.11 -13.48 22.41
C THR A 199 -22.11 -14.64 22.54
N TYR A 200 -21.37 -14.95 21.47
CA TYR A 200 -20.34 -15.98 21.48
C TYR A 200 -19.18 -15.65 22.44
N GLU A 201 -18.74 -14.39 22.47
CA GLU A 201 -17.71 -13.93 23.41
C GLU A 201 -18.13 -14.18 24.86
N LYS A 202 -19.38 -13.87 25.25
CA LYS A 202 -19.90 -14.14 26.60
C LYS A 202 -19.97 -15.64 26.91
N GLU A 203 -20.33 -16.48 25.95
CA GLU A 203 -20.38 -17.90 26.09
C GLU A 203 -18.97 -18.48 26.29
N ILE A 204 -17.99 -18.02 25.48
CA ILE A 204 -16.58 -18.37 25.64
C ILE A 204 -16.07 -17.96 27.03
N GLU A 205 -16.37 -16.72 27.46
CA GLU A 205 -15.98 -16.25 28.81
C GLU A 205 -16.52 -17.16 29.89
N ALA A 206 -17.80 -17.53 29.81
CA ALA A 206 -18.45 -18.40 30.80
C ALA A 206 -17.81 -19.79 30.88
N HIS A 207 -17.44 -20.38 29.76
CA HIS A 207 -16.71 -21.64 29.70
C HIS A 207 -15.25 -21.49 30.15
N SER A 208 -14.61 -20.38 29.80
CA SER A 208 -13.21 -20.09 30.17
C SER A 208 -13.00 -20.00 31.67
N VAL A 209 -13.98 -19.53 32.46
CA VAL A 209 -13.89 -19.49 33.93
C VAL A 209 -13.60 -20.86 34.48
N ARG A 210 -14.36 -21.90 34.08
CA ARG A 210 -14.19 -23.26 34.53
C ARG A 210 -12.82 -23.85 34.16
N ILE A 211 -12.34 -23.52 32.97
CA ILE A 211 -11.02 -24.01 32.55
C ILE A 211 -9.92 -23.28 33.34
N ALA A 212 -10.04 -21.98 33.57
CA ALA A 212 -9.09 -21.20 34.35
C ALA A 212 -9.00 -21.70 35.82
N GLU A 213 -10.12 -22.09 36.42
CA GLU A 213 -10.15 -22.70 37.76
C GLU A 213 -9.33 -24.01 37.85
N ILE A 214 -9.29 -24.78 36.77
CA ILE A 214 -8.48 -26.01 36.64
C ILE A 214 -7.03 -25.68 36.34
N MET A 215 -6.77 -24.72 35.41
CA MET A 215 -5.43 -24.36 34.99
C MET A 215 -4.60 -23.71 36.09
N LYS A 216 -5.22 -22.92 36.96
CA LYS A 216 -4.53 -22.19 38.05
C LYS A 216 -3.29 -21.45 37.57
N GLU A 217 -2.11 -21.92 37.93
CA GLU A 217 -0.80 -21.32 37.60
C GLU A 217 -0.16 -21.95 36.34
N HIS A 218 -0.81 -22.94 35.74
CA HIS A 218 -0.28 -23.63 34.57
C HIS A 218 -0.54 -22.84 33.29
N GLU A 219 0.48 -22.71 32.44
CA GLU A 219 0.38 -22.02 31.20
C GLU A 219 -0.20 -22.88 30.05
N HIS A 220 0.03 -24.19 30.10
CA HIS A 220 -0.38 -25.13 29.07
C HIS A 220 -1.16 -26.32 29.64
N GLY A 221 -2.22 -26.68 28.95
CA GLY A 221 -3.02 -27.86 29.22
C GLY A 221 -3.29 -28.66 27.96
N VAL A 222 -3.63 -29.95 28.15
CA VAL A 222 -4.03 -30.83 27.04
C VAL A 222 -5.13 -31.75 27.46
N LEU A 223 -6.13 -31.91 26.60
CA LEU A 223 -7.13 -32.97 26.68
C LEU A 223 -7.00 -33.84 25.45
N THR A 224 -6.70 -35.12 25.65
CA THR A 224 -6.70 -36.11 24.57
C THR A 224 -8.04 -36.82 24.53
N THR A 225 -8.75 -36.76 23.44
CA THR A 225 -9.98 -37.49 23.17
C THR A 225 -9.70 -38.70 22.29
N THR A 226 -10.73 -39.43 21.88
CA THR A 226 -10.60 -40.55 20.96
C THR A 226 -10.26 -40.11 19.53
N SER A 227 -10.58 -38.89 19.14
CA SER A 227 -10.38 -38.32 17.78
C SER A 227 -9.35 -37.20 17.72
N ASP A 228 -9.21 -36.42 18.82
CA ASP A 228 -8.49 -35.15 18.79
C ASP A 228 -7.65 -34.89 20.03
N LYS A 229 -6.72 -33.96 19.94
CA LYS A 229 -6.06 -33.32 21.09
C LYS A 229 -6.47 -31.87 21.15
N LEU A 230 -7.08 -31.46 22.26
CA LEU A 230 -7.39 -30.05 22.53
C LEU A 230 -6.25 -29.48 23.36
N LEU A 231 -5.59 -28.45 22.84
CA LEU A 231 -4.51 -27.75 23.51
C LEU A 231 -5.08 -26.48 24.16
N ILE A 232 -4.70 -26.22 25.39
CA ILE A 232 -5.13 -25.05 26.17
C ILE A 232 -3.90 -24.19 26.44
N ASP A 233 -3.94 -22.93 26.03
CA ASP A 233 -2.95 -21.91 26.35
C ASP A 233 -3.57 -20.87 27.29
N TYR A 234 -3.05 -20.77 28.51
CA TYR A 234 -3.48 -19.82 29.53
C TYR A 234 -2.29 -18.98 30.00
N VAL A 235 -1.58 -18.36 29.02
CA VAL A 235 -0.35 -17.64 29.25
C VAL A 235 -0.62 -16.19 29.64
N THR A 236 0.08 -15.69 30.65
CA THR A 236 0.02 -14.28 31.05
C THR A 236 0.65 -13.40 29.99
N LYS A 237 -0.14 -12.51 29.38
CA LYS A 237 0.35 -11.48 28.43
C LYS A 237 0.40 -10.13 29.12
N SER A 238 1.60 -9.59 29.29
CA SER A 238 1.78 -8.23 29.79
C SER A 238 1.81 -7.23 28.63
N THR A 239 0.97 -6.21 28.68
CA THR A 239 0.97 -5.11 27.73
C THR A 239 1.17 -3.79 28.48
N THR A 240 2.28 -3.13 28.23
CA THR A 240 2.55 -1.82 28.81
C THR A 240 2.08 -0.72 27.87
N ARG A 241 1.17 0.10 28.33
CA ARG A 241 0.68 1.28 27.58
C ARG A 241 0.75 2.51 28.48
N PRO A 242 1.02 3.71 27.91
CA PRO A 242 0.93 4.95 28.68
C PRO A 242 -0.48 5.12 29.25
N ASP A 243 -0.59 5.40 30.54
CA ASP A 243 -1.86 5.76 31.16
C ASP A 243 -2.22 7.21 30.80
N SER A 244 -3.14 7.36 29.85
CA SER A 244 -3.57 8.67 29.34
C SER A 244 -4.17 9.57 30.44
N LYS A 245 -4.77 9.01 31.51
CA LYS A 245 -5.32 9.79 32.62
C LYS A 245 -4.19 10.35 33.49
N VAL A 246 -3.19 9.51 33.78
CA VAL A 246 -2.01 9.91 34.54
C VAL A 246 -1.18 10.93 33.75
N LEU A 247 -1.00 10.70 32.45
CA LEU A 247 -0.31 11.65 31.57
C LEU A 247 -1.00 13.02 31.57
N LYS A 248 -2.32 13.06 31.40
CA LYS A 248 -3.09 14.31 31.43
C LYS A 248 -2.98 15.04 32.77
N ALA A 249 -2.99 14.31 33.87
CA ALA A 249 -2.94 14.89 35.20
C ALA A 249 -1.55 15.38 35.61
N LYS A 250 -0.49 14.59 35.29
CA LYS A 250 0.87 14.87 35.77
C LYS A 250 1.77 15.60 34.77
N TYR A 251 1.50 15.45 33.47
CA TYR A 251 2.37 15.93 32.40
C TYR A 251 1.58 16.62 31.27
N PRO A 252 0.75 17.63 31.55
CA PRO A 252 -0.11 18.25 30.55
C PRO A 252 0.66 18.93 29.41
N THR A 253 1.88 19.38 29.67
CA THR A 253 2.73 20.08 28.68
C THR A 253 3.34 19.14 27.63
N ILE A 254 3.46 17.85 27.92
CA ILE A 254 4.03 16.84 26.99
C ILE A 254 2.95 16.25 26.07
N LEU A 255 1.68 16.42 26.40
CA LEU A 255 0.56 15.83 25.65
C LEU A 255 0.55 16.20 24.16
N PRO A 256 0.77 17.46 23.74
CA PRO A 256 0.79 17.81 22.33
C PRO A 256 1.83 17.02 21.53
N ASP A 257 2.97 16.70 22.16
CA ASP A 257 4.10 16.03 21.50
C ASP A 257 3.93 14.50 21.40
N VAL A 258 3.14 13.90 22.31
CA VAL A 258 2.97 12.45 22.39
C VAL A 258 1.60 11.95 21.97
N MET A 259 0.62 12.83 21.79
CA MET A 259 -0.74 12.49 21.37
C MET A 259 -0.91 12.73 19.86
N LYS A 260 -1.28 11.69 19.14
CA LYS A 260 -1.68 11.80 17.73
C LYS A 260 -3.19 11.92 17.65
N THR A 261 -3.67 13.05 17.14
CA THR A 261 -5.09 13.20 16.79
C THR A 261 -5.34 12.62 15.41
N THR A 262 -6.23 11.64 15.32
CA THR A 262 -6.67 11.07 14.04
C THR A 262 -8.11 11.47 13.80
N GLN A 263 -8.35 12.15 12.69
CA GLN A 263 -9.69 12.51 12.27
C GLN A 263 -10.20 11.49 11.25
N SER A 264 -11.45 11.10 11.36
CA SER A 264 -12.08 10.22 10.37
C SER A 264 -13.52 10.70 10.10
N ARG A 265 -13.93 10.64 8.83
CA ARG A 265 -15.32 10.88 8.42
C ARG A 265 -15.87 9.57 7.86
N LYS A 266 -17.04 9.15 8.33
CA LYS A 266 -17.70 7.93 7.85
C LYS A 266 -19.13 8.24 7.44
N VAL A 267 -19.54 7.69 6.31
CA VAL A 267 -20.93 7.74 5.88
C VAL A 267 -21.77 6.84 6.80
N LYS A 268 -22.78 7.42 7.45
CA LYS A 268 -23.77 6.68 8.23
C LYS A 268 -25.14 6.97 7.62
N VAL A 269 -25.87 5.92 7.27
CA VAL A 269 -27.24 6.02 6.75
C VAL A 269 -28.21 5.43 7.78
N SER A 270 -29.24 6.18 8.13
CA SER A 270 -30.36 5.73 8.95
C SER A 270 -31.64 5.87 8.15
N VAL A 271 -32.54 4.88 8.28
CA VAL A 271 -33.85 4.89 7.64
C VAL A 271 -34.87 5.30 8.70
N GLN A 272 -35.66 6.33 8.41
CA GLN A 272 -36.81 6.72 9.21
C GLN A 272 -38.05 6.45 8.39
N PRO A 273 -39.07 5.79 8.94
CA PRO A 273 -40.37 5.72 8.29
C PRO A 273 -40.96 7.13 8.19
N LEU A 274 -41.74 7.37 7.15
CA LEU A 274 -42.45 8.62 6.89
C LEU A 274 -43.57 8.83 7.91
#